data_d852a9cd2037c8dcae0f9418722e4074
#
_entry.id   d852a9cd2037c8dcae0f9418722e4074
#
_cell.length_a   1.000
_cell.length_b   1.000
_cell.length_c   1.000
_cell.angle_alpha   90.00
_cell.angle_beta   90.00
_cell.angle_gamma   90.00
#
_symmetry.space_group_name_H-M   'P 1'
#
loop_
_entity.id
_entity.type
_entity.pdbx_description
1 polymer ?
#
loop_
_entity_poly.entity_id
_entity_poly.type
_entity_poly.pdbx_seq_one_letter_code
_entity_poly.pdbx_strand_id
1 'polypeptide(L)'
;MKIRRARSSDLRRITSIDPWPRASKSRHAWIGASIRARTVWVLASGTAVKAYAILTRSFFQRPFIEQLYVANEDRRRGHGETLLARMEKLCLRHGEVWTSTNQSNRPMQQLLKKRGFIRHGRVTGLDKGDPEIFYSKRLSRKKPVRA
;
A
#
# COMPACT_ATOMS: atom_id res chain seq x y z
N MET A 1 15.58 6.14 -8.97
CA MET A 1 14.43 6.13 -8.03
C MET A 1 14.72 5.24 -6.85
N LYS A 2 14.24 5.62 -5.67
CA LYS A 2 14.58 4.93 -4.43
C LYS A 2 13.34 4.75 -3.56
N ILE A 3 13.23 3.60 -2.90
CA ILE A 3 12.21 3.37 -1.87
C ILE A 3 12.86 3.62 -0.51
N ARG A 4 12.23 4.46 0.28
CA ARG A 4 12.71 4.81 1.63
C ARG A 4 11.53 5.11 2.55
N ARG A 5 11.79 5.17 3.83
CA ARG A 5 10.76 5.64 4.76
C ARG A 5 10.48 7.11 4.53
N ALA A 6 9.21 7.47 4.71
CA ALA A 6 8.78 8.85 4.59
C ALA A 6 9.39 9.71 5.71
N ARG A 7 9.63 10.96 5.39
CA ARG A 7 10.08 12.00 6.32
C ARG A 7 8.93 12.97 6.54
N SER A 8 9.00 13.74 7.63
CA SER A 8 7.98 14.76 7.90
C SER A 8 7.85 15.75 6.74
N SER A 9 8.95 16.04 6.04
CA SER A 9 8.94 16.91 4.85
C SER A 9 8.16 16.32 3.66
N ASP A 10 7.87 15.02 3.66
CA ASP A 10 7.10 14.40 2.59
C ASP A 10 5.56 14.52 2.79
N LEU A 11 5.13 14.95 3.97
CA LEU A 11 3.69 14.95 4.33
C LEU A 11 2.83 15.69 3.32
N ARG A 12 3.24 16.88 2.92
CA ARG A 12 2.48 17.70 1.96
C ARG A 12 2.28 16.97 0.63
N ARG A 13 3.35 16.36 0.14
CA ARG A 13 3.30 15.63 -1.14
C ARG A 13 2.45 14.36 -1.01
N ILE A 14 2.62 13.61 0.07
CA ILE A 14 1.82 12.40 0.32
C ILE A 14 0.34 12.73 0.38
N THR A 15 -0.04 13.79 1.09
CA THR A 15 -1.44 14.21 1.18
C THR A 15 -1.98 14.67 -0.17
N SER A 16 -1.14 15.17 -1.07
CA SER A 16 -1.57 15.52 -2.42
C SER A 16 -1.79 14.31 -3.32
N ILE A 17 -1.13 13.20 -3.04
CA ILE A 17 -1.29 11.94 -3.78
C ILE A 17 -2.53 11.18 -3.28
N ASP A 18 -2.84 11.29 -1.99
CA ASP A 18 -3.97 10.62 -1.36
C ASP A 18 -5.27 11.02 -2.09
N PRO A 19 -6.08 10.03 -2.52
CA PRO A 19 -7.32 10.33 -3.25
C PRO A 19 -8.41 10.95 -2.39
N TRP A 20 -8.28 10.93 -1.06
CA TRP A 20 -9.26 11.51 -0.15
C TRP A 20 -9.22 13.04 -0.19
N PRO A 21 -10.34 13.71 0.09
CA PRO A 21 -10.40 15.17 0.01
C PRO A 21 -9.29 15.84 0.81
N ARG A 22 -8.59 16.77 0.17
CA ARG A 22 -7.48 17.53 0.78
C ARG A 22 -7.88 18.27 2.05
N ALA A 23 -9.16 18.60 2.20
CA ALA A 23 -9.70 19.29 3.35
C ALA A 23 -9.88 18.42 4.59
N SER A 24 -9.65 17.10 4.48
CA SER A 24 -9.81 16.18 5.60
C SER A 24 -8.67 16.33 6.60
N LYS A 25 -8.89 17.10 7.65
CA LYS A 25 -7.91 17.30 8.74
C LYS A 25 -7.57 15.99 9.45
N SER A 26 -8.57 15.13 9.64
CA SER A 26 -8.37 13.82 10.28
C SER A 26 -7.47 12.92 9.42
N ARG A 27 -7.63 12.96 8.11
CA ARG A 27 -6.80 12.20 7.18
C ARG A 27 -5.34 12.69 7.23
N HIS A 28 -5.12 13.99 7.19
CA HIS A 28 -3.79 14.59 7.31
C HIS A 28 -3.12 14.22 8.64
N ALA A 29 -3.86 14.31 9.75
CA ALA A 29 -3.36 13.94 11.05
C ALA A 29 -2.97 12.47 11.13
N TRP A 30 -3.78 11.59 10.53
CA TRP A 30 -3.49 10.16 10.48
C TRP A 30 -2.22 9.86 9.68
N ILE A 31 -2.06 10.47 8.50
CA ILE A 31 -0.85 10.29 7.69
C ILE A 31 0.37 10.83 8.44
N GLY A 32 0.27 11.99 9.06
CA GLY A 32 1.35 12.57 9.86
C GLY A 32 1.76 11.66 11.01
N ALA A 33 0.80 11.11 11.74
CA ALA A 33 1.05 10.15 12.81
C ALA A 33 1.70 8.87 12.27
N SER A 34 1.26 8.40 11.11
CA SER A 34 1.84 7.22 10.45
C SER A 34 3.30 7.44 10.07
N ILE A 35 3.65 8.65 9.61
CA ILE A 35 5.04 9.01 9.30
C ILE A 35 5.88 8.96 10.58
N ARG A 36 5.39 9.56 11.67
CA ARG A 36 6.09 9.53 12.96
C ARG A 36 6.25 8.11 13.51
N ALA A 37 5.27 7.25 13.28
CA ALA A 37 5.33 5.85 13.66
C ALA A 37 6.23 5.01 12.74
N ARG A 38 6.80 5.62 11.68
CA ARG A 38 7.71 4.99 10.72
C ARG A 38 7.06 3.86 9.91
N THR A 39 5.76 3.97 9.64
CA THR A 39 4.99 2.98 8.88
C THR A 39 4.78 3.37 7.42
N VAL A 40 5.22 4.56 7.01
CA VAL A 40 5.03 5.07 5.66
C VAL A 40 6.29 4.92 4.84
N TRP A 41 6.14 4.35 3.65
CA TRP A 41 7.21 4.17 2.67
C TRP A 41 6.90 4.98 1.42
N VAL A 42 7.91 5.57 0.81
CA VAL A 42 7.76 6.34 -0.41
C VAL A 42 8.68 5.81 -1.51
N LEU A 43 8.21 5.89 -2.73
CA LEU A 43 9.03 5.74 -3.93
C LEU A 43 9.33 7.16 -4.43
N ALA A 44 10.59 7.54 -4.42
CA ALA A 44 10.99 8.90 -4.70
C ALA A 44 12.20 9.00 -5.63
N SER A 45 12.22 10.06 -6.42
CA SER A 45 13.38 10.50 -7.18
C SER A 45 13.87 11.79 -6.52
N GLY A 46 14.95 11.71 -5.73
CA GLY A 46 15.36 12.81 -4.87
C GLY A 46 14.27 13.16 -3.86
N THR A 47 13.79 14.41 -3.89
CA THR A 47 12.68 14.88 -3.04
C THR A 47 11.31 14.67 -3.69
N ALA A 48 11.27 14.24 -4.95
CA ALA A 48 10.02 14.06 -5.70
C ALA A 48 9.39 12.71 -5.41
N VAL A 49 8.42 12.68 -4.50
CA VAL A 49 7.66 11.48 -4.17
C VAL A 49 6.68 11.15 -5.28
N LYS A 50 6.75 9.92 -5.80
CA LYS A 50 5.92 9.41 -6.90
C LYS A 50 4.81 8.51 -6.41
N ALA A 51 5.02 7.83 -5.29
CA ALA A 51 4.07 6.88 -4.73
C ALA A 51 4.35 6.71 -3.23
N TYR A 52 3.35 6.24 -2.49
CA TYR A 52 3.53 5.92 -1.09
C TYR A 52 2.73 4.69 -0.69
N ALA A 53 3.16 4.04 0.37
CA ALA A 53 2.46 2.93 1.00
C ALA A 53 2.53 3.06 2.51
N ILE A 54 1.49 2.60 3.19
CA ILE A 54 1.47 2.49 4.65
C ILE A 54 1.37 1.01 4.99
N LEU A 55 2.37 0.51 5.71
CA LEU A 55 2.47 -0.88 6.12
C LEU A 55 2.48 -0.95 7.64
N THR A 56 1.52 -1.67 8.20
CA THR A 56 1.36 -1.82 9.66
C THR A 56 1.19 -3.29 10.02
N ARG A 57 0.96 -3.56 11.30
CA ARG A 57 0.55 -4.88 11.80
C ARG A 57 -0.80 -4.79 12.52
N SER A 58 -1.66 -3.91 12.05
CA SER A 58 -2.94 -3.62 12.70
C SER A 58 -4.08 -4.57 12.30
N PHE A 59 -3.87 -5.45 11.34
CA PHE A 59 -4.89 -6.40 10.90
C PHE A 59 -4.75 -7.72 11.66
N PHE A 60 -5.38 -7.82 12.82
CA PHE A 60 -5.26 -8.99 13.69
C PHE A 60 -3.79 -9.37 13.95
N GLN A 61 -2.95 -8.36 14.16
CA GLN A 61 -1.50 -8.46 14.38
C GLN A 61 -0.73 -9.02 13.18
N ARG A 62 -1.33 -9.02 12.00
CA ARG A 62 -0.70 -9.45 10.74
C ARG A 62 -0.24 -8.25 9.94
N PRO A 63 0.82 -8.40 9.13
CA PRO A 63 1.23 -7.34 8.21
C PRO A 63 0.08 -6.97 7.28
N PHE A 64 -0.21 -5.68 7.20
CA PHE A 64 -1.30 -5.16 6.40
C PHE A 64 -0.87 -3.89 5.68
N ILE A 65 -0.99 -3.89 4.36
CA ILE A 65 -0.77 -2.68 3.57
C ILE A 65 -2.07 -1.89 3.60
N GLU A 66 -2.09 -0.84 4.42
CA GLU A 66 -3.28 -0.02 4.61
C GLU A 66 -3.54 0.93 3.45
N GLN A 67 -2.45 1.39 2.80
CA GLN A 67 -2.51 2.33 1.68
C GLN A 67 -1.42 2.00 0.68
N LEU A 68 -1.71 2.15 -0.60
CA LEU A 68 -0.73 2.13 -1.67
C LEU A 68 -1.29 2.97 -2.82
N TYR A 69 -0.71 4.14 -3.03
CA TYR A 69 -1.16 5.06 -4.07
C TYR A 69 0.01 5.62 -4.87
N VAL A 70 -0.22 5.77 -6.16
CA VAL A 70 0.72 6.38 -7.10
C VAL A 70 0.14 7.73 -7.53
N ALA A 71 0.99 8.76 -7.60
CA ALA A 71 0.59 10.07 -8.10
C ALA A 71 -0.01 9.94 -9.50
N ASN A 72 -1.07 10.68 -9.79
CA ASN A 72 -1.79 10.59 -11.07
C ASN A 72 -0.86 10.72 -12.27
N GLU A 73 0.05 11.68 -12.24
CA GLU A 73 1.00 11.96 -13.32
C GLU A 73 2.07 10.87 -13.49
N ASP A 74 2.21 10.00 -12.49
CA ASP A 74 3.24 8.96 -12.47
C ASP A 74 2.67 7.55 -12.66
N ARG A 75 1.39 7.44 -12.98
CA ARG A 75 0.72 6.14 -13.20
C ARG A 75 1.16 5.48 -14.50
N ARG A 76 0.92 4.18 -14.60
CA ARG A 76 1.23 3.34 -15.77
C ARG A 76 2.74 3.23 -16.07
N ARG A 77 3.57 3.41 -15.06
CA ARG A 77 5.03 3.30 -15.16
C ARG A 77 5.61 2.19 -14.29
N GLY A 78 4.74 1.34 -13.72
CA GLY A 78 5.17 0.23 -12.87
C GLY A 78 5.52 0.62 -11.43
N HIS A 79 5.26 1.85 -11.01
CA HIS A 79 5.62 2.31 -9.66
C HIS A 79 4.85 1.60 -8.56
N GLY A 80 3.56 1.35 -8.79
CA GLY A 80 2.74 0.60 -7.83
C GLY A 80 3.27 -0.81 -7.62
N GLU A 81 3.63 -1.50 -8.67
CA GLU A 81 4.20 -2.84 -8.60
C GLU A 81 5.55 -2.83 -7.89
N THR A 82 6.41 -1.88 -8.22
CA THR A 82 7.73 -1.73 -7.57
C THR A 82 7.57 -1.55 -6.06
N LEU A 83 6.65 -0.69 -5.64
CA LEU A 83 6.42 -0.42 -4.24
C LEU A 83 5.77 -1.63 -3.54
N LEU A 84 4.79 -2.28 -4.19
CA LEU A 84 4.15 -3.48 -3.65
C LEU A 84 5.15 -4.61 -3.44
N ALA A 85 6.04 -4.83 -4.41
CA ALA A 85 7.09 -5.85 -4.31
C ALA A 85 8.01 -5.58 -3.10
N ARG A 86 8.32 -4.32 -2.80
CA ARG A 86 9.11 -3.97 -1.62
C ARG A 86 8.34 -4.24 -0.33
N MET A 87 7.04 -3.95 -0.30
CA MET A 87 6.22 -4.27 0.88
C MET A 87 6.20 -5.78 1.13
N GLU A 88 6.07 -6.59 0.10
CA GLU A 88 6.16 -8.05 0.20
C GLU A 88 7.51 -8.46 0.81
N LYS A 89 8.60 -7.90 0.32
CA LYS A 89 9.95 -8.21 0.80
C LYS A 89 10.13 -7.86 2.28
N LEU A 90 9.58 -6.74 2.72
CA LEU A 90 9.61 -6.33 4.13
C LEU A 90 8.84 -7.28 5.04
N CYS A 91 7.87 -8.01 4.50
CA CYS A 91 7.03 -8.93 5.26
C CYS A 91 7.51 -10.38 5.21
N LEU A 92 8.61 -10.68 4.53
CA LEU A 92 9.11 -12.06 4.37
C LEU A 92 9.22 -12.81 5.70
N ARG A 93 9.73 -12.17 6.74
CA ARG A 93 9.90 -12.79 8.06
C ARG A 93 8.56 -13.17 8.72
N HIS A 94 7.47 -12.55 8.31
CA HIS A 94 6.13 -12.86 8.83
C HIS A 94 5.42 -13.93 8.02
N GLY A 95 5.94 -14.29 6.85
CA GLY A 95 5.39 -15.34 6.00
C GLY A 95 4.11 -15.00 5.27
N GLU A 96 3.60 -13.79 5.42
CA GLU A 96 2.35 -13.35 4.78
C GLU A 96 2.24 -11.84 4.77
N VAL A 97 1.40 -11.34 3.89
CA VAL A 97 1.00 -9.94 3.86
C VAL A 97 -0.46 -9.85 3.40
N TRP A 98 -1.21 -8.97 4.04
CA TRP A 98 -2.61 -8.69 3.73
C TRP A 98 -2.77 -7.28 3.18
N THR A 99 -3.81 -7.08 2.42
CA THR A 99 -4.23 -5.75 1.96
C THR A 99 -5.69 -5.77 1.57
N SER A 100 -6.25 -4.61 1.29
CA SER A 100 -7.60 -4.50 0.78
C SER A 100 -7.70 -3.34 -0.20
N THR A 101 -8.74 -3.38 -1.04
CA THR A 101 -9.04 -2.30 -1.97
C THR A 101 -10.53 -2.31 -2.28
N ASN A 102 -11.08 -1.15 -2.67
CA ASN A 102 -12.47 -1.06 -3.07
C ASN A 102 -12.74 -1.87 -4.34
N GLN A 103 -13.95 -2.40 -4.46
CA GLN A 103 -14.39 -3.15 -5.64
C GLN A 103 -14.26 -2.33 -6.92
N SER A 104 -14.45 -1.02 -6.84
CA SER A 104 -14.30 -0.12 -7.98
C SER A 104 -12.84 0.06 -8.44
N ASN A 105 -11.88 -0.24 -7.58
CA ASN A 105 -10.46 -0.05 -7.91
C ASN A 105 -9.92 -1.25 -8.71
N ARG A 106 -10.30 -1.33 -9.97
CA ARG A 106 -9.89 -2.43 -10.85
C ARG A 106 -8.39 -2.51 -11.10
N PRO A 107 -7.68 -1.39 -11.32
CA PRO A 107 -6.22 -1.46 -11.51
C PRO A 107 -5.50 -2.11 -10.34
N MET A 108 -5.90 -1.80 -9.11
CA MET A 108 -5.29 -2.40 -7.93
C MET A 108 -5.61 -3.89 -7.82
N GLN A 109 -6.84 -4.28 -8.11
CA GLN A 109 -7.23 -5.70 -8.12
C GLN A 109 -6.41 -6.49 -9.13
N GLN A 110 -6.19 -5.93 -10.33
CA GLN A 110 -5.36 -6.56 -11.36
C GLN A 110 -3.91 -6.68 -10.92
N LEU A 111 -3.38 -5.65 -10.29
CA LEU A 111 -2.01 -5.65 -9.76
C LEU A 111 -1.84 -6.73 -8.68
N LEU A 112 -2.77 -6.81 -7.75
CA LEU A 112 -2.74 -7.82 -6.69
C LEU A 112 -2.79 -9.24 -7.27
N LYS A 113 -3.67 -9.46 -8.24
CA LYS A 113 -3.75 -10.75 -8.94
C LYS A 113 -2.45 -11.09 -9.65
N LYS A 114 -1.88 -10.14 -10.38
CA LYS A 114 -0.61 -10.30 -11.08
C LYS A 114 0.51 -10.67 -10.11
N ARG A 115 0.53 -10.09 -8.92
CA ARG A 115 1.53 -10.35 -7.90
C ARG A 115 1.27 -11.62 -7.09
N GLY A 116 0.21 -12.37 -7.41
CA GLY A 116 -0.07 -13.64 -6.75
C GLY A 116 -0.87 -13.53 -5.45
N PHE A 117 -1.49 -12.39 -5.19
CA PHE A 117 -2.40 -12.26 -4.05
C PHE A 117 -3.68 -13.03 -4.31
N ILE A 118 -4.21 -13.64 -3.26
CA ILE A 118 -5.46 -14.40 -3.30
C ILE A 118 -6.57 -13.55 -2.70
N ARG A 119 -7.67 -13.45 -3.44
CA ARG A 119 -8.88 -12.79 -2.97
C ARG A 119 -9.59 -13.67 -1.95
N HIS A 120 -9.99 -13.10 -0.82
CA HIS A 120 -10.72 -13.82 0.22
C HIS A 120 -12.20 -13.45 0.25
N GLY A 121 -12.52 -12.26 0.68
CA GLY A 121 -13.89 -11.86 0.82
C GLY A 121 -14.04 -10.36 0.74
N ARG A 122 -15.24 -9.88 1.00
CA ARG A 122 -15.55 -8.46 0.95
C ARG A 122 -16.32 -8.02 2.18
N VAL A 123 -16.15 -6.77 2.55
CA VAL A 123 -16.89 -6.11 3.62
C VAL A 123 -17.68 -4.96 3.00
N THR A 124 -18.98 -4.97 3.24
CA THR A 124 -19.89 -3.88 2.82
C THR A 124 -20.08 -2.92 3.99
N GLY A 125 -20.49 -1.69 3.68
CA GLY A 125 -20.82 -0.70 4.71
C GLY A 125 -19.70 0.24 5.11
N LEU A 126 -18.46 0.00 4.66
CA LEU A 126 -17.35 0.93 4.89
C LEU A 126 -17.48 2.15 3.98
N ASP A 127 -17.66 1.90 2.69
CA ASP A 127 -17.95 2.92 1.69
C ASP A 127 -19.27 2.59 1.02
N LYS A 128 -20.14 3.58 0.87
CA LYS A 128 -21.46 3.37 0.32
C LYS A 128 -21.38 2.85 -1.11
N GLY A 129 -21.96 1.65 -1.33
CA GLY A 129 -22.05 1.05 -2.65
C GLY A 129 -20.72 0.56 -3.25
N ASP A 130 -19.66 0.55 -2.45
CA ASP A 130 -18.33 0.15 -2.92
C ASP A 130 -17.62 -0.74 -1.89
N PRO A 131 -17.90 -2.05 -1.92
CA PRO A 131 -17.33 -2.97 -0.94
C PRO A 131 -15.81 -2.98 -0.93
N GLU A 132 -15.23 -3.18 0.24
CA GLU A 132 -13.80 -3.41 0.42
C GLU A 132 -13.50 -4.88 0.22
N ILE A 133 -12.58 -5.19 -0.69
CA ILE A 133 -12.18 -6.57 -0.99
C ILE A 133 -10.83 -6.85 -0.34
N PHE A 134 -10.74 -7.95 0.38
CA PHE A 134 -9.54 -8.34 1.12
C PHE A 134 -8.74 -9.40 0.36
N TYR A 135 -7.42 -9.24 0.41
CA TYR A 135 -6.45 -10.09 -0.27
C TYR A 135 -5.32 -10.46 0.67
N SER A 136 -4.70 -11.62 0.44
CA SER A 136 -3.45 -11.96 1.09
C SER A 136 -2.52 -12.70 0.15
N LYS A 137 -1.25 -12.71 0.52
CA LYS A 137 -0.22 -13.48 -0.18
C LYS A 137 0.67 -14.17 0.84
N ARG A 138 0.90 -15.47 0.67
CA ARG A 138 1.90 -16.18 1.43
C ARG A 138 3.27 -15.89 0.86
N LEU A 139 4.23 -15.66 1.74
CA LEU A 139 5.59 -15.27 1.37
C LEU A 139 6.55 -16.35 1.84
N SER A 140 7.52 -16.69 0.99
CA SER A 140 8.51 -17.70 1.31
C SER A 140 9.88 -17.24 0.86
N ARG A 141 10.89 -17.44 1.74
CA ARG A 141 12.30 -17.24 1.39
C ARG A 141 12.87 -18.41 0.60
N LYS A 142 12.21 -19.56 0.64
CA LYS A 142 12.71 -20.75 -0.04
C LYS A 142 12.51 -20.62 -1.53
N LYS A 143 13.57 -20.84 -2.29
CA LYS A 143 13.42 -21.08 -3.72
C LYS A 143 12.57 -22.33 -3.91
N PRO A 144 11.76 -22.39 -4.99
CA PRO A 144 11.04 -23.63 -5.30
C PRO A 144 12.01 -24.79 -5.33
N VAL A 145 11.63 -25.88 -4.66
CA VAL A 145 12.42 -27.09 -4.71
C VAL A 145 12.33 -27.60 -6.14
N ARG A 146 13.49 -27.82 -6.75
CA ARG A 146 13.52 -28.46 -8.07
C ARG A 146 13.01 -29.86 -7.93
N ALA A 147 12.01 -30.16 -8.71
CA ALA A 147 11.54 -31.52 -8.85
C ALA A 147 12.64 -32.39 -9.48
#